data_39ef758f041874f45da5ecc94f03d08e
#
_entry.id   39ef758f041874f45da5ecc94f03d08e
#
_cell.length_a   1.000
_cell.length_b   1.000
_cell.length_c   1.000
_cell.angle_alpha   90.00
_cell.angle_beta   90.00
_cell.angle_gamma   90.00
#
_symmetry.space_group_name_H-M   'P 1'
#
loop_
_entity.id
_entity.type
_entity.pdbx_description
1 polymer ?
#
loop_
_entity_poly.entity_id
_entity_poly.type
_entity_poly.pdbx_seq_one_letter_code
_entity_poly.pdbx_strand_id
1 'polypeptide(L)'
;MMKTIELKKEKVYCGNLLLVNAEYPLKNNNAESLIPADIRFPDILMKRDAAYVLQLVLEKICAGNSIVPVSGYRSLDEQFDIWNVSLRDNGEDFTRKYVALPNHSEHQTGLAIDLGLNEKEIDFIRPDFPYVGICNEFRKAAPDYGFIERYAKDKEEITGISHEPWHFRYVGYPHSKIMQENGFSLEEYTQFIKAYLEDNKYLFEQAHRAEIEIYYVPAKDDKTLIKIPENCVYQISGNNIDGFVVTIWRKTDD
;
A
#
# COMPACT_ATOMS: atom_id res chain seq x y z
N MET A 1 -10.76 18.29 -24.48
CA MET A 1 -11.91 18.64 -23.60
C MET A 1 -11.63 18.10 -22.18
N MET A 2 -12.36 18.59 -21.17
CA MET A 2 -12.24 18.14 -19.79
C MET A 2 -13.53 17.45 -19.38
N LYS A 3 -13.44 16.30 -18.70
CA LYS A 3 -14.58 15.65 -18.02
C LYS A 3 -14.55 15.97 -16.53
N THR A 4 -15.70 16.03 -15.89
CA THR A 4 -15.81 16.24 -14.46
C THR A 4 -16.17 14.92 -13.77
N ILE A 5 -15.37 14.52 -12.79
CA ILE A 5 -15.63 13.40 -11.90
C ILE A 5 -16.19 13.92 -10.60
N GLU A 6 -17.35 13.40 -10.21
CA GLU A 6 -18.00 13.72 -8.94
C GLU A 6 -17.71 12.63 -7.91
N LEU A 7 -17.13 13.00 -6.78
CA LEU A 7 -16.81 12.10 -5.67
C LEU A 7 -17.54 12.50 -4.41
N LYS A 8 -18.25 11.56 -3.80
CA LYS A 8 -18.82 11.71 -2.48
C LYS A 8 -17.72 11.64 -1.41
N LYS A 9 -17.98 12.24 -0.23
CA LYS A 9 -17.03 12.30 0.89
C LYS A 9 -16.54 10.91 1.33
N GLU A 10 -17.40 9.90 1.29
CA GLU A 10 -17.04 8.51 1.68
C GLU A 10 -15.95 7.90 0.79
N LYS A 11 -15.74 8.43 -0.41
CA LYS A 11 -14.67 7.97 -1.31
C LYS A 11 -13.27 8.37 -0.83
N VAL A 12 -13.16 9.25 0.17
CA VAL A 12 -11.89 9.52 0.89
C VAL A 12 -11.34 8.24 1.54
N TYR A 13 -12.22 7.29 1.87
CA TYR A 13 -11.89 6.01 2.51
C TYR A 13 -11.77 4.86 1.50
N CYS A 14 -11.52 5.15 0.22
CA CYS A 14 -11.40 4.16 -0.86
C CYS A 14 -10.14 4.43 -1.70
N GLY A 15 -9.48 3.37 -2.16
CA GLY A 15 -8.31 3.45 -3.05
C GLY A 15 -7.07 2.77 -2.48
N ASN A 16 -5.92 3.03 -3.09
CA ASN A 16 -4.67 2.36 -2.75
C ASN A 16 -3.77 3.18 -1.79
N LEU A 17 -3.97 4.50 -1.72
CA LEU A 17 -3.17 5.43 -0.90
C LEU A 17 -3.80 5.71 0.48
N LEU A 18 -4.62 4.79 0.98
CA LEU A 18 -5.20 4.92 2.31
C LEU A 18 -4.10 4.83 3.36
N LEU A 19 -3.89 5.89 4.12
CA LEU A 19 -3.06 5.86 5.32
C LEU A 19 -3.87 5.23 6.46
N VAL A 20 -3.41 4.06 6.91
CA VAL A 20 -3.99 3.33 8.04
C VAL A 20 -2.87 3.11 9.06
N ASN A 21 -3.03 3.65 10.26
CA ASN A 21 -2.08 3.54 11.36
C ASN A 21 -2.76 3.85 12.70
N ALA A 22 -2.00 4.01 13.77
CA ALA A 22 -2.54 4.27 15.11
C ALA A 22 -3.40 5.55 15.20
N GLU A 23 -3.14 6.55 14.35
CA GLU A 23 -3.89 7.82 14.32
C GLU A 23 -5.09 7.75 13.38
N TYR A 24 -4.96 7.04 12.26
CA TYR A 24 -5.96 6.98 11.18
C TYR A 24 -6.53 5.56 11.04
N PRO A 25 -7.60 5.23 11.79
CA PRO A 25 -8.26 3.92 11.65
C PRO A 25 -8.89 3.75 10.28
N LEU A 26 -8.99 2.52 9.82
CA LEU A 26 -9.73 2.17 8.61
C LEU A 26 -11.23 2.40 8.84
N LYS A 27 -11.84 3.29 8.06
CA LYS A 27 -13.26 3.65 8.18
C LYS A 27 -14.17 2.87 7.23
N ASN A 28 -13.60 2.25 6.21
CA ASN A 28 -14.33 1.43 5.26
C ASN A 28 -13.68 0.02 5.20
N ASN A 29 -14.31 -0.94 5.85
CA ASN A 29 -13.84 -2.33 5.93
C ASN A 29 -14.19 -3.17 4.70
N ASN A 30 -14.68 -2.58 3.62
CA ASN A 30 -15.03 -3.33 2.42
C ASN A 30 -13.78 -3.66 1.60
N ALA A 31 -13.12 -4.75 1.95
CA ALA A 31 -12.14 -5.38 1.08
C ALA A 31 -12.88 -6.14 -0.04
N GLU A 32 -13.35 -5.39 -1.03
CA GLU A 32 -13.99 -5.97 -2.21
C GLU A 32 -12.94 -6.63 -3.13
N SER A 33 -13.38 -7.65 -3.87
CA SER A 33 -12.57 -8.33 -4.90
C SER A 33 -11.27 -8.95 -4.38
N LEU A 34 -11.35 -9.64 -3.25
CA LEU A 34 -10.24 -10.43 -2.73
C LEU A 34 -10.03 -11.70 -3.56
N ILE A 35 -8.78 -12.01 -3.85
CA ILE A 35 -8.33 -13.26 -4.49
C ILE A 35 -7.07 -13.77 -3.79
N PRO A 36 -6.71 -15.05 -3.91
CA PRO A 36 -5.44 -15.56 -3.42
C PRO A 36 -4.26 -14.72 -3.91
N ALA A 37 -3.37 -14.35 -3.00
CA ALA A 37 -2.09 -13.71 -3.32
C ALA A 37 -1.21 -14.61 -4.18
N ASP A 38 -1.31 -15.93 -3.94
CA ASP A 38 -0.68 -16.98 -4.72
C ASP A 38 -1.63 -18.20 -4.74
N ILE A 39 -1.82 -18.80 -5.90
CA ILE A 39 -2.73 -19.96 -6.06
C ILE A 39 -2.34 -21.16 -5.20
N ARG A 40 -1.07 -21.27 -4.81
CA ARG A 40 -0.54 -22.31 -3.91
C ARG A 40 -0.99 -22.11 -2.45
N PHE A 41 -1.41 -20.89 -2.11
CA PHE A 41 -1.82 -20.46 -0.77
C PHE A 41 -3.21 -19.81 -0.84
N PRO A 42 -4.26 -20.60 -1.11
CA PRO A 42 -5.59 -20.07 -1.45
C PRO A 42 -6.26 -19.27 -0.33
N ASP A 43 -5.84 -19.47 0.91
CA ASP A 43 -6.40 -18.81 2.08
C ASP A 43 -5.74 -17.44 2.36
N ILE A 44 -4.59 -17.13 1.73
CA ILE A 44 -3.90 -15.85 1.89
C ILE A 44 -4.37 -14.91 0.79
N LEU A 45 -5.28 -14.01 1.15
CA LEU A 45 -6.01 -13.17 0.20
C LEU A 45 -5.41 -11.76 0.11
N MET A 46 -5.53 -11.16 -1.06
CA MET A 46 -5.26 -9.74 -1.33
C MET A 46 -6.33 -9.16 -2.26
N LYS A 47 -6.42 -7.84 -2.35
CA LYS A 47 -7.14 -7.19 -3.44
C LYS A 47 -6.59 -7.64 -4.78
N ARG A 48 -7.50 -7.90 -5.75
CA ARG A 48 -7.16 -8.47 -7.07
C ARG A 48 -5.99 -7.76 -7.75
N ASP A 49 -6.02 -6.43 -7.83
CA ASP A 49 -4.98 -5.68 -8.53
C ASP A 49 -3.62 -5.84 -7.84
N ALA A 50 -3.59 -5.79 -6.49
CA ALA A 50 -2.39 -5.98 -5.71
C ALA A 50 -1.84 -7.42 -5.84
N ALA A 51 -2.71 -8.43 -5.76
CA ALA A 51 -2.34 -9.83 -5.94
C ALA A 51 -1.75 -10.10 -7.33
N TYR A 52 -2.41 -9.58 -8.38
CA TYR A 52 -1.91 -9.72 -9.75
C TYR A 52 -0.52 -9.10 -9.93
N VAL A 53 -0.35 -7.88 -9.42
CA VAL A 53 0.94 -7.18 -9.52
C VAL A 53 2.03 -7.85 -8.68
N LEU A 54 1.69 -8.43 -7.51
CA LEU A 54 2.62 -9.24 -6.71
C LEU A 54 3.19 -10.41 -7.52
N GLN A 55 2.33 -11.13 -8.25
CA GLN A 55 2.79 -12.23 -9.12
C GLN A 55 3.74 -11.73 -10.21
N LEU A 56 3.47 -10.57 -10.82
CA LEU A 56 4.37 -9.97 -11.81
C LEU A 56 5.77 -9.66 -11.24
N VAL A 57 5.84 -9.16 -9.98
CA VAL A 57 7.14 -8.95 -9.30
C VAL A 57 7.87 -10.27 -9.11
N LEU A 58 7.18 -11.30 -8.57
CA LEU A 58 7.76 -12.61 -8.31
C LEU A 58 8.26 -13.29 -9.61
N GLU A 59 7.50 -13.18 -10.69
CA GLU A 59 7.90 -13.65 -12.02
C GLU A 59 9.11 -12.88 -12.55
N LYS A 60 9.12 -11.55 -12.42
CA LYS A 60 10.19 -10.66 -12.89
C LYS A 60 11.55 -11.03 -12.30
N ILE A 61 11.57 -11.37 -11.01
CA ILE A 61 12.81 -11.75 -10.30
C ILE A 61 13.10 -13.24 -10.36
N CYS A 62 12.27 -14.02 -11.07
CA CYS A 62 12.38 -15.48 -11.14
C CYS A 62 12.37 -16.14 -9.75
N ALA A 63 11.51 -15.65 -8.84
CA ALA A 63 11.45 -16.13 -7.45
C ALA A 63 11.08 -17.62 -7.33
N GLY A 64 10.32 -18.16 -8.28
CA GLY A 64 9.83 -19.55 -8.25
C GLY A 64 9.08 -19.84 -6.95
N ASN A 65 9.60 -20.79 -6.18
CA ASN A 65 9.05 -21.17 -4.89
C ASN A 65 9.83 -20.59 -3.69
N SER A 66 10.80 -19.73 -3.92
CA SER A 66 11.69 -19.23 -2.85
C SER A 66 11.03 -18.23 -1.91
N ILE A 67 10.07 -17.46 -2.42
CA ILE A 67 9.27 -16.51 -1.64
C ILE A 67 7.83 -17.04 -1.56
N VAL A 68 7.26 -16.99 -0.38
CA VAL A 68 5.88 -17.39 -0.12
C VAL A 68 5.12 -16.30 0.62
N PRO A 69 3.80 -16.13 0.36
CA PRO A 69 2.96 -15.28 1.19
C PRO A 69 2.75 -15.96 2.55
N VAL A 70 2.79 -15.18 3.63
CA VAL A 70 2.63 -15.64 5.01
C VAL A 70 1.31 -15.11 5.58
N SER A 71 1.00 -13.84 5.36
CA SER A 71 -0.24 -13.22 5.81
C SER A 71 -0.71 -12.15 4.82
N GLY A 72 -1.97 -12.18 4.45
CA GLY A 72 -2.62 -11.23 3.55
C GLY A 72 -3.75 -10.47 4.23
N TYR A 73 -4.90 -10.40 3.59
CA TYR A 73 -6.11 -9.80 4.16
C TYR A 73 -6.46 -10.45 5.50
N ARG A 74 -6.82 -9.60 6.46
CA ARG A 74 -7.37 -10.00 7.76
C ARG A 74 -8.67 -9.25 7.99
N SER A 75 -9.70 -9.97 8.41
CA SER A 75 -10.94 -9.35 8.89
C SER A 75 -10.72 -8.61 10.21
N LEU A 76 -11.70 -7.80 10.61
CA LEU A 76 -11.67 -7.14 11.90
C LEU A 76 -11.62 -8.14 13.06
N ASP A 77 -12.40 -9.22 12.97
CA ASP A 77 -12.47 -10.26 14.01
C ASP A 77 -11.15 -11.03 14.11
N GLU A 78 -10.53 -11.40 13.00
CA GLU A 78 -9.20 -12.01 12.98
C GLU A 78 -8.14 -11.08 13.59
N GLN A 79 -8.20 -9.76 13.30
CA GLN A 79 -7.27 -8.81 13.90
C GLN A 79 -7.48 -8.67 15.42
N PHE A 80 -8.72 -8.76 15.90
CA PHE A 80 -9.02 -8.83 17.34
C PHE A 80 -8.43 -10.08 17.99
N ASP A 81 -8.56 -11.23 17.33
CA ASP A 81 -8.03 -12.50 17.83
C ASP A 81 -6.50 -12.46 17.90
N ILE A 82 -5.83 -12.00 16.83
CA ILE A 82 -4.37 -11.85 16.78
C ILE A 82 -3.88 -10.90 17.89
N TRP A 83 -4.55 -9.76 18.08
CA TRP A 83 -4.22 -8.81 19.13
C TRP A 83 -4.31 -9.44 20.53
N ASN A 84 -5.43 -10.11 20.83
CA ASN A 84 -5.68 -10.73 22.13
C ASN A 84 -4.73 -11.90 22.41
N VAL A 85 -4.46 -12.73 21.40
CA VAL A 85 -3.48 -13.82 21.49
C VAL A 85 -2.09 -13.28 21.76
N SER A 86 -1.67 -12.26 21.03
CA SER A 86 -0.37 -11.63 21.23
C SER A 86 -0.23 -10.99 22.62
N LEU A 87 -1.26 -10.30 23.11
CA LEU A 87 -1.28 -9.75 24.47
C LEU A 87 -1.08 -10.83 25.52
N ARG A 88 -1.76 -11.97 25.38
CA ARG A 88 -1.67 -13.08 26.32
C ARG A 88 -0.29 -13.75 26.28
N ASP A 89 0.23 -13.99 25.09
CA ASP A 89 1.39 -14.87 24.90
C ASP A 89 2.73 -14.09 24.92
N ASN A 90 2.73 -12.81 24.51
CA ASN A 90 3.93 -11.99 24.38
C ASN A 90 3.93 -10.72 25.27
N GLY A 91 2.79 -10.36 25.84
CA GLY A 91 2.62 -9.16 26.68
C GLY A 91 2.40 -7.87 25.86
N GLU A 92 2.08 -6.79 26.59
CA GLU A 92 1.64 -5.53 25.99
C GLU A 92 2.72 -4.82 25.17
N ASP A 93 3.96 -4.77 25.69
CA ASP A 93 5.06 -4.06 25.02
C ASP A 93 5.40 -4.67 23.66
N PHE A 94 5.42 -6.00 23.55
CA PHE A 94 5.64 -6.70 22.29
C PHE A 94 4.46 -6.47 21.35
N THR A 95 3.24 -6.65 21.86
CA THR A 95 2.04 -6.54 21.02
C THR A 95 1.91 -5.16 20.39
N ARG A 96 2.12 -4.09 21.17
CA ARG A 96 2.07 -2.72 20.64
C ARG A 96 3.12 -2.41 19.58
N LYS A 97 4.24 -3.14 19.57
CA LYS A 97 5.34 -2.94 18.61
C LYS A 97 5.10 -3.66 17.28
N TYR A 98 4.46 -4.83 17.31
CA TYR A 98 4.39 -5.74 16.16
C TYR A 98 2.97 -6.07 15.71
N VAL A 99 1.95 -5.68 16.45
CA VAL A 99 0.56 -5.97 16.11
C VAL A 99 -0.24 -4.68 16.16
N ALA A 100 -0.79 -4.29 15.02
CA ALA A 100 -1.66 -3.12 14.95
C ALA A 100 -2.96 -3.36 15.74
N LEU A 101 -3.49 -2.32 16.35
CA LEU A 101 -4.83 -2.34 16.96
C LEU A 101 -5.89 -2.74 15.92
N PRO A 102 -6.98 -3.42 16.32
CA PRO A 102 -8.13 -3.63 15.45
C PRO A 102 -8.63 -2.31 14.84
N ASN A 103 -8.99 -2.32 13.57
CA ASN A 103 -9.24 -1.17 12.69
C ASN A 103 -8.01 -0.30 12.33
N HIS A 104 -6.83 -0.60 12.85
CA HIS A 104 -5.61 0.14 12.55
C HIS A 104 -4.57 -0.69 11.78
N SER A 105 -4.98 -1.87 11.31
CA SER A 105 -4.13 -2.78 10.53
C SER A 105 -4.31 -2.56 9.03
N GLU A 106 -3.20 -2.41 8.30
CA GLU A 106 -3.21 -2.33 6.83
C GLU A 106 -3.69 -3.63 6.17
N HIS A 107 -3.55 -4.79 6.82
CA HIS A 107 -4.07 -6.07 6.34
C HIS A 107 -5.59 -6.03 6.13
N GLN A 108 -6.34 -5.25 6.92
CA GLN A 108 -7.78 -5.08 6.73
C GLN A 108 -8.15 -4.37 5.42
N THR A 109 -7.19 -3.70 4.76
CA THR A 109 -7.41 -3.09 3.44
C THR A 109 -7.36 -4.09 2.29
N GLY A 110 -6.74 -5.27 2.50
CA GLY A 110 -6.37 -6.21 1.45
C GLY A 110 -5.21 -5.73 0.56
N LEU A 111 -4.50 -4.67 0.96
CA LEU A 111 -3.37 -4.09 0.21
C LEU A 111 -2.01 -4.41 0.84
N ALA A 112 -1.99 -5.02 2.03
CA ALA A 112 -0.76 -5.45 2.70
C ALA A 112 -0.55 -6.96 2.54
N ILE A 113 0.72 -7.35 2.52
CA ILE A 113 1.17 -8.74 2.46
C ILE A 113 2.45 -8.91 3.26
N ASP A 114 2.48 -9.93 4.11
CA ASP A 114 3.69 -10.44 4.73
C ASP A 114 4.26 -11.55 3.87
N LEU A 115 5.54 -11.45 3.53
CA LEU A 115 6.27 -12.40 2.72
C LEU A 115 7.37 -13.06 3.54
N GLY A 116 7.67 -14.33 3.24
CA GLY A 116 8.74 -15.07 3.87
C GLY A 116 9.53 -15.91 2.88
N LEU A 117 10.70 -16.37 3.31
CA LEU A 117 11.40 -17.45 2.63
C LEU A 117 10.62 -18.76 2.79
N ASN A 118 10.65 -19.60 1.75
CA ASN A 118 10.03 -20.91 1.78
C ASN A 118 10.89 -21.87 2.60
N GLU A 119 10.65 -21.93 3.89
CA GLU A 119 11.35 -22.75 4.86
C GLU A 119 10.40 -23.79 5.48
N LYS A 120 10.97 -24.80 6.19
CA LYS A 120 10.16 -25.87 6.84
C LYS A 120 9.23 -25.33 7.93
N GLU A 121 9.70 -24.33 8.66
CA GLU A 121 8.96 -23.66 9.73
C GLU A 121 9.03 -22.17 9.46
N ILE A 122 7.89 -21.54 9.28
CA ILE A 122 7.77 -20.11 9.02
C ILE A 122 7.12 -19.48 10.26
N ASP A 123 7.80 -18.49 10.85
CA ASP A 123 7.22 -17.67 11.91
C ASP A 123 6.11 -16.80 11.31
N PHE A 124 4.89 -16.99 11.78
CA PHE A 124 3.72 -16.25 11.27
C PHE A 124 3.74 -14.76 11.65
N ILE A 125 4.40 -14.40 12.76
CA ILE A 125 4.45 -12.99 13.23
C ILE A 125 5.67 -12.28 12.65
N ARG A 126 6.81 -12.98 12.54
CA ARG A 126 8.08 -12.42 12.07
C ARG A 126 8.76 -13.35 11.07
N PRO A 127 8.17 -13.52 9.88
CA PRO A 127 8.76 -14.36 8.86
C PRO A 127 10.14 -13.85 8.43
N ASP A 128 11.05 -14.79 8.12
CA ASP A 128 12.38 -14.42 7.65
C ASP A 128 12.31 -13.86 6.22
N PHE A 129 12.71 -12.60 6.08
CA PHE A 129 12.79 -11.90 4.79
C PHE A 129 14.03 -10.99 4.76
N PRO A 130 15.24 -11.58 4.63
CA PRO A 130 16.50 -10.87 4.81
C PRO A 130 16.81 -9.88 3.67
N TYR A 131 17.75 -8.95 3.94
CA TYR A 131 18.23 -7.96 2.95
C TYR A 131 19.30 -8.53 2.01
N VAL A 132 19.24 -9.83 1.70
CA VAL A 132 20.17 -10.53 0.81
C VAL A 132 19.39 -11.46 -0.13
N GLY A 133 20.07 -11.93 -1.18
CA GLY A 133 19.51 -12.91 -2.10
C GLY A 133 18.20 -12.50 -2.74
N ILE A 134 17.29 -13.45 -2.91
CA ILE A 134 16.02 -13.26 -3.64
C ILE A 134 15.09 -12.25 -2.94
N CYS A 135 15.11 -12.16 -1.60
CA CYS A 135 14.33 -11.18 -0.85
C CYS A 135 14.81 -9.74 -1.12
N ASN A 136 16.11 -9.54 -1.29
CA ASN A 136 16.65 -8.23 -1.67
C ASN A 136 16.33 -7.88 -3.13
N GLU A 137 16.32 -8.84 -4.03
CA GLU A 137 15.88 -8.62 -5.42
C GLU A 137 14.39 -8.25 -5.47
N PHE A 138 13.55 -8.86 -4.61
CA PHE A 138 12.16 -8.45 -4.45
C PHE A 138 12.05 -6.97 -4.01
N ARG A 139 12.77 -6.56 -2.94
CA ARG A 139 12.76 -5.17 -2.45
C ARG A 139 13.14 -4.16 -3.53
N LYS A 140 14.14 -4.49 -4.35
CA LYS A 140 14.58 -3.60 -5.44
C LYS A 140 13.53 -3.47 -6.54
N ALA A 141 12.85 -4.57 -6.88
CA ALA A 141 11.87 -4.59 -7.95
C ALA A 141 10.49 -4.05 -7.50
N ALA A 142 10.09 -4.29 -6.26
CA ALA A 142 8.76 -4.03 -5.73
C ALA A 142 8.25 -2.59 -5.99
N PRO A 143 9.06 -1.52 -5.87
CA PRO A 143 8.59 -0.16 -6.12
C PRO A 143 8.23 0.12 -7.58
N ASP A 144 8.85 -0.55 -8.54
CA ASP A 144 8.51 -0.41 -9.96
C ASP A 144 7.14 -1.05 -10.28
N TYR A 145 6.62 -1.83 -9.33
CA TYR A 145 5.33 -2.54 -9.42
C TYR A 145 4.29 -2.04 -8.40
N GLY A 146 4.56 -0.96 -7.70
CA GLY A 146 3.57 -0.37 -6.81
C GLY A 146 3.64 -0.82 -5.35
N PHE A 147 4.63 -1.60 -4.93
CA PHE A 147 4.82 -2.02 -3.54
C PHE A 147 5.92 -1.23 -2.84
N ILE A 148 5.75 -1.00 -1.55
CA ILE A 148 6.75 -0.43 -0.64
C ILE A 148 7.01 -1.40 0.52
N GLU A 149 8.25 -1.45 1.03
CA GLU A 149 8.52 -1.94 2.38
C GLU A 149 7.96 -0.90 3.35
N ARG A 150 6.98 -1.30 4.14
CA ARG A 150 6.13 -0.34 4.86
C ARG A 150 6.77 0.18 6.16
N TYR A 151 7.46 -0.69 6.88
CA TYR A 151 7.99 -0.42 8.22
C TYR A 151 9.52 -0.56 8.22
N ALA A 152 10.18 0.39 7.53
CA ALA A 152 11.63 0.46 7.46
C ALA A 152 12.23 0.85 8.83
N LYS A 153 13.44 0.36 9.11
CA LYS A 153 14.10 0.50 10.41
C LYS A 153 14.28 1.94 10.89
N ASP A 154 14.50 2.88 9.98
CA ASP A 154 14.70 4.31 10.28
C ASP A 154 13.38 5.09 10.35
N LYS A 155 12.22 4.42 10.24
CA LYS A 155 10.88 5.03 10.21
C LYS A 155 10.00 4.65 11.41
N GLU A 156 10.50 3.91 12.37
CA GLU A 156 9.73 3.43 13.55
C GLU A 156 9.07 4.56 14.33
N GLU A 157 9.77 5.70 14.52
CA GLU A 157 9.19 6.87 15.20
C GLU A 157 8.05 7.54 14.44
N ILE A 158 8.02 7.40 13.10
CA ILE A 158 6.99 8.00 12.24
C ILE A 158 5.79 7.06 12.10
N THR A 159 6.06 5.76 11.91
CA THR A 159 5.01 4.76 11.64
C THR A 159 4.36 4.22 12.90
N GLY A 160 5.08 4.29 14.04
CA GLY A 160 4.66 3.72 15.32
C GLY A 160 4.74 2.20 15.39
N ILE A 161 5.27 1.55 14.35
CA ILE A 161 5.48 0.09 14.26
C ILE A 161 6.99 -0.17 14.14
N SER A 162 7.46 -1.21 14.81
CA SER A 162 8.85 -1.64 14.73
C SER A 162 9.19 -2.13 13.31
N HIS A 163 10.48 -2.19 13.02
CA HIS A 163 10.98 -2.66 11.73
C HIS A 163 10.46 -4.04 11.35
N GLU A 164 9.80 -4.13 10.19
CA GLU A 164 9.21 -5.35 9.64
C GLU A 164 9.68 -5.56 8.18
N PRO A 165 10.82 -6.23 7.95
CA PRO A 165 11.39 -6.42 6.62
C PRO A 165 10.54 -7.31 5.72
N TRP A 166 9.56 -8.00 6.25
CA TRP A 166 8.62 -8.89 5.56
C TRP A 166 7.34 -8.19 5.09
N HIS A 167 6.98 -7.04 5.70
CA HIS A 167 5.69 -6.38 5.48
C HIS A 167 5.75 -5.41 4.29
N PHE A 168 5.01 -5.74 3.23
CA PHE A 168 4.90 -4.94 2.01
C PHE A 168 3.49 -4.39 1.84
N ARG A 169 3.41 -3.11 1.41
CA ARG A 169 2.17 -2.43 1.15
C ARG A 169 2.07 -2.03 -0.32
N TYR A 170 0.95 -2.41 -0.97
CA TYR A 170 0.61 -1.91 -2.30
C TYR A 170 0.00 -0.51 -2.21
N VAL A 171 0.62 0.43 -2.89
CA VAL A 171 0.19 1.83 -3.00
C VAL A 171 -0.03 2.25 -4.45
N GLY A 172 0.41 1.40 -5.40
CA GLY A 172 0.36 1.65 -6.83
C GLY A 172 1.56 2.46 -7.35
N TYR A 173 1.88 2.23 -8.64
CA TYR A 173 2.86 3.02 -9.38
C TYR A 173 2.18 4.30 -9.90
N PRO A 174 2.85 5.48 -9.89
CA PRO A 174 4.24 5.73 -9.55
C PRO A 174 4.52 6.05 -8.07
N HIS A 175 3.51 6.04 -7.20
CA HIS A 175 3.61 6.45 -5.80
C HIS A 175 4.70 5.69 -5.03
N SER A 176 4.76 4.37 -5.21
CA SER A 176 5.80 3.51 -4.64
C SER A 176 7.21 3.92 -5.07
N LYS A 177 7.38 4.27 -6.34
CA LYS A 177 8.67 4.71 -6.88
C LYS A 177 9.10 6.06 -6.31
N ILE A 178 8.17 7.01 -6.23
CA ILE A 178 8.42 8.33 -5.62
C ILE A 178 8.81 8.16 -4.15
N MET A 179 8.11 7.29 -3.40
CA MET A 179 8.46 7.01 -2.00
C MET A 179 9.86 6.41 -1.88
N GLN A 180 10.21 5.44 -2.73
CA GLN A 180 11.54 4.83 -2.76
C GLN A 180 12.64 5.86 -3.04
N GLU A 181 12.48 6.67 -4.08
CA GLU A 181 13.49 7.65 -4.53
C GLU A 181 13.74 8.75 -3.49
N ASN A 182 12.74 9.11 -2.69
CA ASN A 182 12.83 10.14 -1.67
C ASN A 182 13.00 9.57 -0.24
N GLY A 183 13.00 8.26 -0.06
CA GLY A 183 13.06 7.62 1.24
C GLY A 183 11.85 7.93 2.14
N PHE A 184 10.66 8.10 1.56
CA PHE A 184 9.44 8.42 2.30
C PHE A 184 8.75 7.17 2.83
N SER A 185 8.26 7.24 4.06
CA SER A 185 7.16 6.40 4.54
C SER A 185 5.83 6.83 3.89
N LEU A 186 4.77 6.05 4.05
CA LEU A 186 3.44 6.43 3.56
C LEU A 186 2.90 7.69 4.27
N GLU A 187 3.23 7.90 5.54
CA GLU A 187 2.93 9.10 6.31
C GLU A 187 3.58 10.34 5.68
N GLU A 188 4.89 10.27 5.45
CA GLU A 188 5.67 11.37 4.85
C GLU A 188 5.19 11.67 3.43
N TYR A 189 4.94 10.64 2.63
CA TYR A 189 4.39 10.80 1.28
C TYR A 189 3.01 11.45 1.28
N THR A 190 2.14 11.06 2.22
CA THR A 190 0.80 11.65 2.35
C THR A 190 0.88 13.14 2.66
N GLN A 191 1.84 13.58 3.46
CA GLN A 191 2.07 15.00 3.71
C GLN A 191 2.73 15.70 2.52
N PHE A 192 3.71 15.06 1.90
CA PHE A 192 4.42 15.59 0.73
C PHE A 192 3.47 15.93 -0.41
N ILE A 193 2.56 15.00 -0.77
CA ILE A 193 1.69 15.19 -1.94
C ILE A 193 0.64 16.28 -1.72
N LYS A 194 0.30 16.63 -0.49
CA LYS A 194 -0.62 17.73 -0.17
C LYS A 194 -0.10 19.12 -0.58
N ALA A 195 1.21 19.26 -0.79
CA ALA A 195 1.79 20.51 -1.30
C ALA A 195 1.52 20.75 -2.79
N TYR A 196 1.06 19.72 -3.52
CA TYR A 196 0.81 19.77 -4.95
C TYR A 196 -0.69 19.78 -5.24
N LEU A 197 -1.20 20.90 -5.71
CA LEU A 197 -2.62 21.11 -6.05
C LEU A 197 -2.83 21.07 -7.58
N GLU A 198 -4.08 21.22 -8.03
CA GLU A 198 -4.44 21.16 -9.45
C GLU A 198 -3.68 22.18 -10.34
N ASP A 199 -3.33 23.34 -9.78
CA ASP A 199 -2.61 24.42 -10.44
C ASP A 199 -1.07 24.32 -10.31
N ASN A 200 -0.58 23.45 -9.41
CA ASN A 200 0.85 23.21 -9.17
C ASN A 200 1.10 21.71 -8.93
N LYS A 201 0.99 20.91 -9.98
CA LYS A 201 1.06 19.45 -9.89
C LYS A 201 2.50 18.97 -9.70
N TYR A 202 2.64 17.83 -9.02
CA TYR A 202 3.88 17.07 -9.06
C TYR A 202 4.01 16.36 -10.41
N LEU A 203 5.16 16.52 -11.07
CA LEU A 203 5.46 15.87 -12.34
C LEU A 203 6.46 14.74 -12.08
N PHE A 204 6.05 13.52 -12.35
CA PHE A 204 6.93 12.36 -12.32
C PHE A 204 7.33 11.98 -13.74
N GLU A 205 8.62 12.10 -14.03
CA GLU A 205 9.18 11.78 -15.33
C GLU A 205 9.64 10.31 -15.38
N GLN A 206 9.02 9.54 -16.23
CA GLN A 206 9.50 8.20 -16.54
C GLN A 206 10.42 8.27 -17.75
N ALA A 207 11.65 7.73 -17.64
CA ALA A 207 12.62 7.70 -18.72
C ALA A 207 11.96 7.32 -20.08
N HIS A 208 11.85 8.29 -20.98
CA HIS A 208 11.39 8.18 -22.38
C HIS A 208 9.93 7.82 -22.64
N ARG A 209 8.98 7.87 -21.70
CA ARG A 209 7.65 7.31 -22.02
C ARG A 209 6.40 8.05 -21.62
N ALA A 210 6.36 8.77 -20.55
CA ALA A 210 5.15 9.52 -20.17
C ALA A 210 5.44 10.47 -19.02
N GLU A 211 4.88 11.63 -19.09
CA GLU A 211 4.76 12.52 -17.95
C GLU A 211 3.56 12.09 -17.12
N ILE A 212 3.78 11.85 -15.82
CA ILE A 212 2.70 11.51 -14.91
C ILE A 212 2.46 12.70 -13.99
N GLU A 213 1.28 13.29 -14.11
CA GLU A 213 0.85 14.39 -13.23
C GLU A 213 0.17 13.83 -11.99
N ILE A 214 0.58 14.31 -10.81
CA ILE A 214 0.00 13.91 -9.53
C ILE A 214 -0.36 15.17 -8.75
N TYR A 215 -1.56 15.20 -8.17
CA TYR A 215 -1.99 16.31 -7.32
C TYR A 215 -3.02 15.89 -6.29
N TYR A 216 -3.07 16.65 -5.21
CA TYR A 216 -4.00 16.47 -4.12
C TYR A 216 -5.22 17.37 -4.29
N VAL A 217 -6.40 16.85 -3.94
CA VAL A 217 -7.66 17.56 -3.92
C VAL A 217 -8.30 17.41 -2.54
N PRO A 218 -8.43 18.48 -1.73
CA PRO A 218 -9.14 18.42 -0.46
C PRO A 218 -10.61 18.01 -0.67
N ALA A 219 -11.08 17.08 0.16
CA ALA A 219 -12.47 16.66 0.12
C ALA A 219 -13.41 17.77 0.61
N LYS A 220 -14.53 17.94 -0.06
CA LYS A 220 -15.62 18.83 0.36
C LYS A 220 -16.69 18.05 1.11
N ASP A 221 -17.48 18.74 1.93
CA ASP A 221 -18.47 18.10 2.82
C ASP A 221 -19.58 17.36 2.08
N ASP A 222 -20.01 17.83 0.93
CA ASP A 222 -21.03 17.16 0.11
C ASP A 222 -20.36 16.38 -1.02
N LYS A 223 -19.83 17.09 -2.00
CA LYS A 223 -19.25 16.51 -3.22
C LYS A 223 -17.99 17.25 -3.63
N THR A 224 -16.99 16.48 -4.03
CA THR A 224 -15.75 17.00 -4.62
C THR A 224 -15.80 16.81 -6.12
N LEU A 225 -15.61 17.88 -6.88
CA LEU A 225 -15.57 17.87 -8.34
C LEU A 225 -14.11 17.94 -8.81
N ILE A 226 -13.68 16.94 -9.57
CA ILE A 226 -12.33 16.84 -10.11
C ILE A 226 -12.40 16.90 -11.62
N LYS A 227 -11.64 17.81 -12.23
CA LYS A 227 -11.57 17.97 -13.69
C LYS A 227 -10.39 17.16 -14.22
N ILE A 228 -10.66 16.29 -15.19
CA ILE A 228 -9.66 15.40 -15.79
C ILE A 228 -9.75 15.52 -17.32
N PRO A 229 -8.63 15.51 -18.08
CA PRO A 229 -8.65 15.44 -19.54
C PRO A 229 -9.41 14.20 -20.02
N GLU A 230 -10.19 14.32 -21.11
CA GLU A 230 -11.07 13.23 -21.56
C GLU A 230 -10.30 12.00 -22.07
N ASN A 231 -9.19 12.18 -22.73
CA ASN A 231 -8.45 11.10 -23.40
C ASN A 231 -7.16 10.71 -22.63
N CYS A 232 -7.23 10.60 -21.31
CA CYS A 232 -6.10 10.17 -20.49
C CYS A 232 -6.47 8.94 -19.64
N VAL A 233 -5.45 8.17 -19.27
CA VAL A 233 -5.54 7.20 -18.20
C VAL A 233 -5.38 7.96 -16.89
N TYR A 234 -6.20 7.65 -15.90
CA TYR A 234 -6.13 8.28 -14.59
C TYR A 234 -6.52 7.33 -13.48
N GLN A 235 -6.05 7.63 -12.29
CA GLN A 235 -6.45 6.98 -11.04
C GLN A 235 -6.79 8.06 -10.01
N ILE A 236 -7.75 7.78 -9.15
CA ILE A 236 -8.09 8.62 -7.99
C ILE A 236 -8.13 7.72 -6.77
N SER A 237 -7.37 8.09 -5.75
CA SER A 237 -7.37 7.41 -4.46
C SER A 237 -7.72 8.39 -3.35
N GLY A 238 -8.60 7.99 -2.44
CA GLY A 238 -8.70 8.65 -1.14
C GLY A 238 -7.44 8.38 -0.31
N ASN A 239 -7.19 9.23 0.68
CA ASN A 239 -6.04 9.11 1.59
C ASN A 239 -6.40 8.63 3.01
N ASN A 240 -7.68 8.28 3.25
CA ASN A 240 -8.26 7.92 4.56
C ASN A 240 -8.30 9.07 5.59
N ILE A 241 -7.94 10.28 5.21
CA ILE A 241 -7.86 11.45 6.10
C ILE A 241 -8.87 12.52 5.66
N ASP A 242 -8.54 13.24 4.57
CA ASP A 242 -9.16 14.51 4.25
C ASP A 242 -9.26 14.84 2.76
N GLY A 243 -8.85 13.92 1.85
CA GLY A 243 -8.90 14.23 0.43
C GLY A 243 -8.53 13.09 -0.51
N PHE A 244 -8.24 13.50 -1.73
CA PHE A 244 -7.99 12.61 -2.87
C PHE A 244 -6.64 12.90 -3.50
N VAL A 245 -5.93 11.87 -3.90
CA VAL A 245 -4.76 11.96 -4.77
C VAL A 245 -5.17 11.54 -6.17
N VAL A 246 -4.95 12.42 -7.12
CA VAL A 246 -5.26 12.23 -8.55
C VAL A 246 -3.96 12.00 -9.29
N THR A 247 -3.91 10.93 -10.07
CA THR A 247 -2.77 10.55 -10.91
C THR A 247 -3.25 10.47 -12.36
N ILE A 248 -2.57 11.17 -13.25
CA ILE A 248 -2.91 11.25 -14.68
C ILE A 248 -1.69 10.87 -15.51
N TRP A 249 -1.84 9.85 -16.34
CA TRP A 249 -0.81 9.46 -17.32
C TRP A 249 -1.05 10.21 -18.63
N ARG A 250 -0.14 11.10 -18.99
CA ARG A 250 -0.17 11.78 -20.27
C ARG A 250 0.45 10.91 -21.35
N LYS A 251 -0.22 10.81 -22.51
CA LYS A 251 0.45 10.30 -23.70
C LYS A 251 1.45 11.36 -24.15
N THR A 252 2.70 10.98 -24.33
CA THR A 252 3.62 11.77 -25.15
C THR A 252 3.11 11.67 -26.59
N ASP A 253 2.78 12.78 -27.20
CA ASP A 253 2.57 12.83 -28.66
C ASP A 253 3.91 12.48 -29.29
N ASP A 254 3.98 11.32 -29.98
CA ASP A 254 5.09 10.93 -30.85
C ASP A 254 5.15 11.84 -32.08
#